data_503b6a4f35dd52d5675eb75b66a96108
#
_entry.id   503b6a4f35dd52d5675eb75b66a96108
#
_cell.length_a   1.000
_cell.length_b   1.000
_cell.length_c   1.000
_cell.angle_alpha   90.00
_cell.angle_beta   90.00
_cell.angle_gamma   90.00
#
_symmetry.space_group_name_H-M   'P 1'
#
loop_
_entity.id
_entity.type
_entity.pdbx_description
1 polymer ?
#
loop_
_entity_poly.entity_id
_entity_poly.type
_entity_poly.pdbx_seq_one_letter_code
_entity_poly.pdbx_strand_id
1 'polypeptide(L)'
;MKSHKLLTGAGIGALMFGMSTAAFADNWRYAHEEYEGDVQDVFAQEFKRYVEENSDHSVQVYRFGELGESDDIMEQTQNGILQFVNQSPGFTGSLIPEAQIFFIPYLMPTDMDHVLEFFDESKAINEMFPELYAEQGLELLQMYPEGEMVVTADEPITSPADFENKKIRTMTNPLLAETYNAFGATPTPLPWGEVYGGLQTGIIDGQENPIFWIESGGLYEVSPHLTFTSHGWFTTAMMANQDFFEGLSDEDKALVHEASDAAYDHTIEHIQGLADEALDKIMQACDECTVTRLDEEQIQAFKERAPQVEEEFIEMTGESGQELLEQFKADLEAVTEDAE
;
A
#
# COMPACT_ATOMS: atom_id res chain seq x y z
N MET A 1 47.87 -79.33 -25.77
CA MET A 1 47.74 -78.79 -24.50
C MET A 1 47.19 -77.33 -24.73
N LYS A 2 45.93 -77.16 -24.46
CA LYS A 2 45.19 -75.96 -24.85
C LYS A 2 44.87 -75.13 -23.59
N SER A 3 45.37 -73.91 -23.57
CA SER A 3 45.08 -72.93 -22.54
C SER A 3 43.78 -72.14 -22.83
N HIS A 4 42.86 -72.15 -21.90
CA HIS A 4 41.67 -71.32 -21.95
C HIS A 4 41.91 -70.00 -21.22
N LYS A 5 41.70 -68.93 -21.93
CA LYS A 5 41.67 -67.55 -21.33
C LYS A 5 40.21 -67.27 -20.91
N LEU A 6 40.00 -66.99 -19.63
CA LEU A 6 38.79 -66.38 -19.11
C LEU A 6 38.89 -64.84 -19.30
N LEU A 7 37.89 -64.26 -19.97
CA LEU A 7 37.65 -62.84 -20.00
C LEU A 7 36.66 -62.49 -18.86
N THR A 8 37.13 -61.74 -17.90
CA THR A 8 36.30 -61.08 -16.90
C THR A 8 35.90 -59.67 -17.41
N GLY A 9 34.64 -59.50 -17.73
CA GLY A 9 34.05 -58.22 -18.04
C GLY A 9 33.72 -57.46 -16.75
N ALA A 10 34.40 -56.33 -16.51
CA ALA A 10 34.05 -55.43 -15.46
C ALA A 10 32.95 -54.44 -15.96
N GLY A 11 31.73 -54.57 -15.46
CA GLY A 11 30.67 -53.63 -15.66
C GLY A 11 30.89 -52.40 -14.77
N ILE A 12 31.16 -51.24 -15.36
CA ILE A 12 31.21 -49.96 -14.66
C ILE A 12 29.74 -49.47 -14.55
N GLY A 13 29.15 -49.63 -13.37
CA GLY A 13 27.87 -49.01 -13.03
C GLY A 13 28.13 -47.53 -12.75
N ALA A 14 27.68 -46.64 -13.63
CA ALA A 14 27.62 -45.22 -13.38
C ALA A 14 26.50 -44.93 -12.35
N LEU A 15 26.88 -44.71 -11.10
CA LEU A 15 26.00 -44.09 -10.11
C LEU A 15 25.84 -42.60 -10.49
N MET A 16 24.69 -42.25 -11.08
CA MET A 16 24.28 -40.86 -11.12
C MET A 16 23.90 -40.43 -9.69
N PHE A 17 24.79 -39.73 -9.03
CA PHE A 17 24.45 -38.94 -7.87
C PHE A 17 23.59 -37.76 -8.36
N GLY A 18 22.28 -37.86 -8.14
CA GLY A 18 21.41 -36.71 -8.21
C GLY A 18 21.89 -35.74 -7.12
N MET A 19 22.50 -34.64 -7.51
CA MET A 19 22.68 -33.48 -6.60
C MET A 19 21.27 -32.95 -6.35
N SER A 20 20.64 -33.37 -5.26
CA SER A 20 19.59 -32.58 -4.63
C SER A 20 20.28 -31.31 -4.15
N THR A 21 20.00 -30.18 -4.77
CA THR A 21 20.24 -28.89 -4.18
C THR A 21 19.38 -28.84 -2.92
N ALA A 22 20.02 -28.99 -1.77
CA ALA A 22 19.34 -28.73 -0.52
C ALA A 22 18.90 -27.25 -0.58
N ALA A 23 17.60 -26.99 -0.65
CA ALA A 23 17.07 -25.69 -0.39
C ALA A 23 17.51 -25.32 1.04
N PHE A 24 18.27 -24.25 1.19
CA PHE A 24 18.59 -23.75 2.51
C PHE A 24 17.35 -23.00 3.02
N ALA A 25 16.91 -23.33 4.20
CA ALA A 25 15.88 -22.56 4.91
C ALA A 25 16.43 -21.18 5.21
N ASP A 26 15.81 -20.16 4.64
CA ASP A 26 16.16 -18.76 4.89
C ASP A 26 15.15 -18.12 5.85
N ASN A 27 15.60 -17.13 6.60
CA ASN A 27 14.74 -16.29 7.42
C ASN A 27 14.53 -14.96 6.69
N TRP A 28 13.38 -14.79 6.09
CA TRP A 28 12.99 -13.58 5.39
C TRP A 28 12.47 -12.53 6.37
N ARG A 29 12.81 -11.28 6.15
CA ARG A 29 12.38 -10.14 6.95
C ARG A 29 11.39 -9.31 6.16
N TYR A 30 10.27 -9.03 6.80
CA TYR A 30 9.15 -8.31 6.23
C TYR A 30 8.74 -7.17 7.17
N ALA A 31 8.72 -5.93 6.69
CA ALA A 31 8.28 -4.78 7.47
C ALA A 31 7.04 -4.12 6.86
N HIS A 32 6.25 -3.47 7.69
CA HIS A 32 5.09 -2.68 7.26
C HIS A 32 4.86 -1.47 8.17
N GLU A 33 3.92 -0.57 7.75
CA GLU A 33 3.74 0.75 8.33
C GLU A 33 2.64 0.82 9.40
N GLU A 34 2.05 -0.29 9.80
CA GLU A 34 0.84 -0.33 10.61
C GLU A 34 1.01 -1.07 11.94
N TYR A 35 -0.04 -0.94 12.79
CA TYR A 35 -0.09 -1.60 14.08
C TYR A 35 -0.57 -3.06 13.96
N GLU A 36 -0.53 -3.77 15.09
CA GLU A 36 -1.00 -5.14 15.16
C GLU A 36 -2.50 -5.26 14.88
N GLY A 37 -2.84 -6.04 13.86
CA GLY A 37 -4.21 -6.31 13.44
C GLY A 37 -4.80 -5.32 12.45
N ASP A 38 -4.05 -4.28 12.07
CA ASP A 38 -4.40 -3.41 10.95
C ASP A 38 -4.15 -4.11 9.59
N VAL A 39 -4.53 -3.50 8.49
CA VAL A 39 -4.64 -4.14 7.18
C VAL A 39 -3.31 -4.72 6.69
N GLN A 40 -2.21 -3.96 6.81
CA GLN A 40 -0.89 -4.43 6.37
C GLN A 40 -0.33 -5.53 7.30
N ASP A 41 -0.64 -5.50 8.62
CA ASP A 41 -0.25 -6.59 9.52
C ASP A 41 -1.00 -7.88 9.16
N VAL A 42 -2.29 -7.80 8.84
CA VAL A 42 -3.09 -8.95 8.40
C VAL A 42 -2.50 -9.56 7.13
N PHE A 43 -2.17 -8.73 6.14
CA PHE A 43 -1.49 -9.16 4.91
C PHE A 43 -0.16 -9.86 5.22
N ALA A 44 0.70 -9.22 6.01
CA ALA A 44 2.03 -9.74 6.32
C ALA A 44 1.98 -11.05 7.14
N GLN A 45 1.00 -11.20 8.04
CA GLN A 45 0.82 -12.43 8.83
C GLN A 45 0.30 -13.58 7.97
N GLU A 46 -0.60 -13.32 7.01
CA GLU A 46 -1.09 -14.34 6.09
C GLU A 46 -0.01 -14.76 5.08
N PHE A 47 0.74 -13.80 4.52
CA PHE A 47 1.93 -14.07 3.71
C PHE A 47 2.92 -14.99 4.46
N LYS A 48 3.24 -14.61 5.71
CA LYS A 48 4.09 -15.43 6.60
C LYS A 48 3.53 -16.83 6.77
N ARG A 49 2.24 -16.94 7.12
CA ARG A 49 1.59 -18.24 7.32
C ARG A 49 1.72 -19.13 6.09
N TYR A 50 1.43 -18.57 4.89
CA TYR A 50 1.50 -19.32 3.64
C TYR A 50 2.91 -19.80 3.35
N VAL A 51 3.91 -18.94 3.45
CA VAL A 51 5.33 -19.31 3.23
C VAL A 51 5.78 -20.41 4.19
N GLU A 52 5.50 -20.27 5.48
CA GLU A 52 5.94 -21.24 6.52
C GLU A 52 5.20 -22.57 6.45
N GLU A 53 3.98 -22.62 5.89
CA GLU A 53 3.23 -23.87 5.68
C GLU A 53 3.65 -24.61 4.41
N ASN A 54 4.19 -23.90 3.40
CA ASN A 54 4.49 -24.47 2.09
C ASN A 54 6.00 -24.58 1.78
N SER A 55 6.87 -24.21 2.73
CA SER A 55 8.31 -24.31 2.59
C SER A 55 9.03 -24.52 3.91
N ASP A 56 10.36 -24.67 3.86
CA ASP A 56 11.22 -24.66 5.05
C ASP A 56 11.65 -23.24 5.45
N HIS A 57 11.27 -22.19 4.69
CA HIS A 57 11.57 -20.79 5.00
C HIS A 57 10.76 -20.31 6.19
N SER A 58 11.26 -19.26 6.86
CA SER A 58 10.54 -18.55 7.92
C SER A 58 10.45 -17.06 7.60
N VAL A 59 9.37 -16.40 8.04
CA VAL A 59 9.19 -14.97 7.85
C VAL A 59 9.11 -14.26 9.20
N GLN A 60 9.95 -13.26 9.40
CA GLN A 60 9.89 -12.39 10.56
C GLN A 60 9.25 -11.06 10.16
N VAL A 61 8.06 -10.82 10.68
CA VAL A 61 7.30 -9.58 10.45
C VAL A 61 7.70 -8.54 11.47
N TYR A 62 7.88 -7.29 11.01
CA TYR A 62 8.16 -6.11 11.80
C TYR A 62 7.09 -5.06 11.54
N ARG A 63 6.49 -4.55 12.61
CA ARG A 63 5.41 -3.56 12.61
C ARG A 63 5.95 -2.14 12.65
N PHE A 64 5.05 -1.18 12.47
CA PHE A 64 5.37 0.23 12.61
C PHE A 64 6.23 0.52 13.84
N GLY A 65 7.30 1.28 13.66
CA GLY A 65 8.19 1.74 14.73
C GLY A 65 9.22 0.72 15.22
N GLU A 66 9.14 -0.57 14.86
CA GLU A 66 10.12 -1.57 15.29
C GLU A 66 11.48 -1.42 14.59
N LEU A 67 11.48 -0.93 13.34
CA LEU A 67 12.68 -0.73 12.53
C LEU A 67 12.87 0.73 12.06
N GLY A 68 12.05 1.64 12.56
CA GLY A 68 12.06 3.05 12.20
C GLY A 68 10.74 3.52 11.58
N GLU A 69 10.77 4.66 10.90
CA GLU A 69 9.67 5.25 10.15
C GLU A 69 9.64 4.69 8.71
N SER A 70 8.67 5.13 7.91
CA SER A 70 8.47 4.66 6.52
C SER A 70 9.72 4.78 5.65
N ASP A 71 10.41 5.90 5.69
CA ASP A 71 11.65 6.12 4.93
C ASP A 71 12.78 5.15 5.36
N ASP A 72 12.86 4.82 6.66
CA ASP A 72 13.88 3.90 7.19
C ASP A 72 13.67 2.47 6.70
N ILE A 73 12.44 1.98 6.68
CA ILE A 73 12.13 0.62 6.20
C ILE A 73 12.26 0.51 4.67
N MET A 74 11.98 1.58 3.93
CA MET A 74 12.23 1.63 2.48
C MET A 74 13.73 1.55 2.17
N GLU A 75 14.57 2.37 2.83
CA GLU A 75 16.01 2.33 2.66
C GLU A 75 16.58 0.95 3.01
N GLN A 76 16.08 0.32 4.08
CA GLN A 76 16.48 -1.04 4.46
C GLN A 76 16.09 -2.07 3.41
N THR A 77 14.92 -1.91 2.77
CA THR A 77 14.47 -2.80 1.69
C THR A 77 15.34 -2.63 0.44
N GLN A 78 15.57 -1.40 -0.01
CA GLN A 78 16.45 -1.14 -1.16
C GLN A 78 17.87 -1.66 -0.96
N ASN A 79 18.39 -1.63 0.29
CA ASN A 79 19.72 -2.15 0.64
C ASN A 79 19.73 -3.68 0.91
N GLY A 80 18.61 -4.40 0.72
CA GLY A 80 18.49 -5.86 0.91
C GLY A 80 18.58 -6.29 2.38
N ILE A 81 18.46 -5.36 3.33
CA ILE A 81 18.36 -5.68 4.75
C ILE A 81 17.00 -6.30 5.05
N LEU A 82 15.94 -5.76 4.48
CA LEU A 82 14.61 -6.36 4.43
C LEU A 82 14.40 -7.02 3.08
N GLN A 83 13.74 -8.17 3.07
CA GLN A 83 13.37 -8.89 1.86
C GLN A 83 12.06 -8.36 1.29
N PHE A 84 11.11 -8.01 2.17
CA PHE A 84 9.78 -7.53 1.80
C PHE A 84 9.39 -6.30 2.62
N VAL A 85 8.56 -5.45 2.02
CA VAL A 85 7.95 -4.30 2.68
C VAL A 85 6.55 -4.03 2.12
N ASN A 86 5.60 -3.68 3.00
CA ASN A 86 4.37 -2.99 2.61
C ASN A 86 4.53 -1.50 2.87
N GLN A 87 4.23 -0.68 1.86
CA GLN A 87 4.33 0.76 2.00
C GLN A 87 3.36 1.50 1.08
N SER A 88 2.79 2.59 1.59
CA SER A 88 1.91 3.46 0.82
C SER A 88 2.67 4.28 -0.23
N PRO A 89 2.07 4.53 -1.42
CA PRO A 89 2.49 5.57 -2.36
C PRO A 89 2.66 6.95 -1.72
N GLY A 90 2.06 7.18 -0.56
CA GLY A 90 2.26 8.39 0.24
C GLY A 90 3.71 8.64 0.68
N PHE A 91 4.51 7.59 0.76
CA PHE A 91 5.93 7.66 1.05
C PHE A 91 6.79 7.26 -0.16
N THR A 92 6.42 6.20 -0.90
CA THR A 92 7.15 5.79 -2.10
C THR A 92 7.06 6.81 -3.24
N GLY A 93 6.08 7.70 -3.25
CA GLY A 93 5.91 8.77 -4.25
C GLY A 93 7.06 9.76 -4.32
N SER A 94 7.90 9.87 -3.30
CA SER A 94 9.15 10.64 -3.36
C SER A 94 10.23 9.94 -4.20
N LEU A 95 10.16 8.63 -4.31
CA LEU A 95 11.07 7.76 -5.05
C LEU A 95 10.52 7.44 -6.45
N ILE A 96 9.21 7.22 -6.54
CA ILE A 96 8.45 6.89 -7.75
C ILE A 96 7.37 7.97 -7.92
N PRO A 97 7.68 9.09 -8.59
CA PRO A 97 6.73 10.22 -8.71
C PRO A 97 5.38 9.84 -9.29
N GLU A 98 5.33 8.86 -10.19
CA GLU A 98 4.11 8.34 -10.81
C GLU A 98 3.17 7.67 -9.80
N ALA A 99 3.71 7.09 -8.72
CA ALA A 99 2.89 6.48 -7.66
C ALA A 99 2.02 7.51 -6.92
N GLN A 100 2.30 8.80 -7.07
CA GLN A 100 1.49 9.87 -6.51
C GLN A 100 0.10 10.01 -7.19
N ILE A 101 -0.16 9.32 -8.31
CA ILE A 101 -1.45 9.34 -9.02
C ILE A 101 -2.64 9.04 -8.09
N PHE A 102 -2.45 8.21 -7.06
CA PHE A 102 -3.49 7.88 -6.07
C PHE A 102 -3.93 9.08 -5.22
N PHE A 103 -3.19 10.19 -5.26
CA PHE A 103 -3.51 11.43 -4.54
C PHE A 103 -4.16 12.51 -5.43
N ILE A 104 -4.46 12.19 -6.69
CA ILE A 104 -5.36 13.00 -7.50
C ILE A 104 -6.78 12.82 -6.94
N PRO A 105 -7.39 13.85 -6.35
CA PRO A 105 -8.65 13.68 -5.65
C PRO A 105 -9.77 13.35 -6.64
N TYR A 106 -10.67 12.47 -6.22
CA TYR A 106 -11.84 12.03 -7.00
C TYR A 106 -11.51 11.31 -8.32
N LEU A 107 -10.26 10.87 -8.50
CA LEU A 107 -9.89 10.04 -9.64
C LEU A 107 -10.48 8.62 -9.50
N MET A 108 -10.37 8.04 -8.30
CA MET A 108 -10.90 6.70 -7.99
C MET A 108 -12.41 6.72 -7.77
N PRO A 109 -13.14 5.64 -8.11
CA PRO A 109 -14.56 5.50 -7.78
C PRO A 109 -14.76 5.40 -6.26
N THR A 110 -15.99 5.63 -5.81
CA THR A 110 -16.35 5.51 -4.38
C THR A 110 -16.89 4.15 -4.00
N ASP A 111 -17.29 3.35 -4.98
CA ASP A 111 -17.79 1.99 -4.79
C ASP A 111 -16.64 1.00 -4.62
N MET A 112 -16.65 0.22 -3.54
CA MET A 112 -15.58 -0.72 -3.20
C MET A 112 -15.43 -1.83 -4.26
N ASP A 113 -16.53 -2.32 -4.81
CA ASP A 113 -16.47 -3.42 -5.79
C ASP A 113 -15.74 -2.95 -7.06
N HIS A 114 -16.04 -1.72 -7.55
CA HIS A 114 -15.29 -1.13 -8.67
C HIS A 114 -13.82 -0.83 -8.34
N VAL A 115 -13.53 -0.44 -7.11
CA VAL A 115 -12.14 -0.23 -6.66
C VAL A 115 -11.36 -1.54 -6.68
N LEU A 116 -11.93 -2.61 -6.16
CA LEU A 116 -11.29 -3.93 -6.15
C LEU A 116 -11.09 -4.45 -7.57
N GLU A 117 -12.12 -4.38 -8.42
CA GLU A 117 -12.02 -4.78 -9.83
C GLU A 117 -10.93 -3.98 -10.58
N PHE A 118 -10.82 -2.67 -10.28
CA PHE A 118 -9.74 -1.85 -10.83
C PHE A 118 -8.34 -2.36 -10.42
N PHE A 119 -8.12 -2.70 -9.15
CA PHE A 119 -6.81 -3.22 -8.73
C PHE A 119 -6.51 -4.60 -9.34
N ASP A 120 -7.52 -5.43 -9.55
CA ASP A 120 -7.37 -6.76 -10.14
C ASP A 120 -7.09 -6.70 -11.65
N GLU A 121 -7.77 -5.81 -12.40
CA GLU A 121 -7.78 -5.85 -13.88
C GLU A 121 -6.99 -4.73 -14.55
N SER A 122 -6.61 -3.66 -13.82
CA SER A 122 -5.95 -2.49 -14.40
C SER A 122 -4.58 -2.81 -14.97
N LYS A 123 -4.35 -2.37 -16.22
CA LYS A 123 -3.03 -2.42 -16.85
C LYS A 123 -2.07 -1.42 -16.22
N ALA A 124 -2.56 -0.26 -15.77
CA ALA A 124 -1.75 0.69 -15.05
C ALA A 124 -1.13 0.03 -13.81
N ILE A 125 -1.94 -0.70 -13.01
CA ILE A 125 -1.49 -1.40 -11.80
C ILE A 125 -0.59 -2.60 -12.14
N ASN A 126 -1.01 -3.46 -13.06
CA ASN A 126 -0.42 -4.78 -13.25
C ASN A 126 0.69 -4.84 -14.33
N GLU A 127 0.80 -3.82 -15.18
CA GLU A 127 1.81 -3.78 -16.24
C GLU A 127 2.76 -2.57 -16.09
N MET A 128 2.24 -1.35 -15.82
CA MET A 128 3.08 -0.14 -15.81
C MET A 128 3.79 0.08 -14.47
N PHE A 129 3.10 -0.06 -13.34
CA PHE A 129 3.72 0.12 -12.02
C PHE A 129 4.87 -0.86 -11.75
N PRO A 130 4.81 -2.16 -12.11
CA PRO A 130 5.96 -3.06 -11.94
C PRO A 130 7.24 -2.54 -12.59
N GLU A 131 7.17 -1.95 -13.78
CA GLU A 131 8.33 -1.37 -14.46
C GLU A 131 8.90 -0.16 -13.70
N LEU A 132 8.02 0.72 -13.20
CA LEU A 132 8.43 1.91 -12.42
C LEU A 132 9.08 1.54 -11.09
N TYR A 133 8.56 0.52 -10.39
CA TYR A 133 9.16 0.03 -9.15
C TYR A 133 10.49 -0.68 -9.41
N ALA A 134 10.59 -1.45 -10.50
CA ALA A 134 11.84 -2.13 -10.87
C ALA A 134 12.98 -1.15 -11.15
N GLU A 135 12.72 0.04 -11.70
CA GLU A 135 13.73 1.10 -11.89
C GLU A 135 14.34 1.59 -10.57
N GLN A 136 13.65 1.35 -9.45
CA GLN A 136 14.10 1.70 -8.11
C GLN A 136 14.66 0.52 -7.32
N GLY A 137 14.88 -0.63 -7.98
CA GLY A 137 15.40 -1.85 -7.36
C GLY A 137 14.39 -2.57 -6.47
N LEU A 138 13.10 -2.42 -6.78
CA LEU A 138 11.98 -3.03 -6.08
C LEU A 138 11.17 -3.91 -7.03
N GLU A 139 10.87 -5.13 -6.62
CA GLU A 139 9.89 -5.99 -7.29
C GLU A 139 8.52 -5.74 -6.69
N LEU A 140 7.60 -5.17 -7.47
CA LEU A 140 6.22 -4.97 -7.05
C LEU A 140 5.48 -6.30 -7.12
N LEU A 141 4.95 -6.76 -5.99
CA LEU A 141 4.25 -8.05 -5.89
C LEU A 141 2.74 -7.87 -5.86
N GLN A 142 2.24 -6.84 -5.16
CA GLN A 142 0.81 -6.56 -5.06
C GLN A 142 0.58 -5.07 -4.77
N MET A 143 -0.50 -4.50 -5.33
CA MET A 143 -1.09 -3.24 -4.87
C MET A 143 -2.54 -3.46 -4.49
N TYR A 144 -3.00 -2.81 -3.42
CA TYR A 144 -4.38 -2.98 -2.96
C TYR A 144 -4.88 -1.75 -2.19
N PRO A 145 -6.22 -1.52 -2.18
CA PRO A 145 -6.84 -0.49 -1.38
C PRO A 145 -6.99 -0.97 0.07
N GLU A 146 -6.87 -0.06 1.02
CA GLU A 146 -7.09 -0.38 2.44
C GLU A 146 -8.40 0.23 2.98
N GLY A 147 -8.83 1.35 2.43
CA GLY A 147 -10.07 2.02 2.85
C GLY A 147 -10.20 3.43 2.30
N GLU A 148 -11.42 3.96 2.39
CA GLU A 148 -11.72 5.35 2.03
C GLU A 148 -10.98 6.32 2.97
N MET A 149 -10.42 7.39 2.41
CA MET A 149 -9.77 8.45 3.16
C MET A 149 -10.78 9.30 3.90
N VAL A 150 -10.61 9.45 5.21
CA VAL A 150 -11.45 10.24 6.10
C VAL A 150 -10.61 11.38 6.67
N VAL A 151 -11.10 12.60 6.53
CA VAL A 151 -10.46 13.77 7.13
C VAL A 151 -10.91 13.90 8.59
N THR A 152 -9.97 14.07 9.52
CA THR A 152 -10.30 14.51 10.88
C THR A 152 -9.75 15.90 11.13
N ALA A 153 -10.50 16.73 11.85
CA ALA A 153 -10.13 18.11 12.18
C ALA A 153 -10.70 18.55 13.52
N ASP A 154 -10.27 19.75 13.96
CA ASP A 154 -10.79 20.45 15.14
C ASP A 154 -12.21 20.99 14.97
N GLU A 155 -12.69 21.10 13.71
CA GLU A 155 -14.06 21.48 13.33
C GLU A 155 -14.49 20.65 12.11
N PRO A 156 -15.82 20.47 11.89
CA PRO A 156 -16.29 19.75 10.71
C PRO A 156 -15.87 20.42 9.40
N ILE A 157 -15.46 19.63 8.43
CA ILE A 157 -15.11 20.07 7.07
C ILE A 157 -16.25 19.76 6.14
N THR A 158 -16.95 20.76 5.63
CA THR A 158 -18.13 20.59 4.76
C THR A 158 -17.99 21.26 3.39
N SER A 159 -16.93 22.07 3.26
CA SER A 159 -16.61 22.79 2.02
C SER A 159 -15.12 23.13 1.96
N PRO A 160 -14.58 23.48 0.78
CA PRO A 160 -13.21 23.99 0.68
C PRO A 160 -12.93 25.22 1.56
N ALA A 161 -13.95 26.06 1.86
CA ALA A 161 -13.79 27.22 2.72
C ALA A 161 -13.46 26.84 4.19
N ASP A 162 -13.85 25.65 4.64
CA ASP A 162 -13.58 25.18 6.00
C ASP A 162 -12.10 24.77 6.18
N PHE A 163 -11.37 24.57 5.09
CA PHE A 163 -9.93 24.34 5.10
C PHE A 163 -9.11 25.63 5.20
N GLU A 164 -9.70 26.81 4.96
CA GLU A 164 -8.95 28.06 5.00
C GLU A 164 -8.28 28.27 6.37
N ASN A 165 -6.96 28.50 6.34
CA ASN A 165 -6.09 28.67 7.50
C ASN A 165 -5.89 27.44 8.39
N LYS A 166 -6.41 26.25 8.01
CA LYS A 166 -6.12 25.00 8.70
C LYS A 166 -4.82 24.40 8.20
N LYS A 167 -4.01 23.93 9.14
CA LYS A 167 -2.80 23.15 8.87
C LYS A 167 -3.19 21.68 8.87
N ILE A 168 -3.28 21.10 7.69
CA ILE A 168 -3.62 19.69 7.54
C ILE A 168 -2.34 18.87 7.35
N ARG A 169 -2.17 17.89 8.21
CA ARG A 169 -1.04 16.95 8.06
C ARG A 169 -1.18 16.19 6.77
N THR A 170 -0.07 16.08 6.06
CA THR A 170 0.09 15.18 4.92
C THR A 170 1.23 14.21 5.17
N MET A 171 1.24 13.08 4.48
CA MET A 171 2.45 12.29 4.31
C MET A 171 3.53 13.12 3.59
N THR A 172 4.76 12.63 3.55
CA THR A 172 5.89 13.32 2.86
C THR A 172 5.76 13.19 1.34
N ASN A 173 4.58 13.57 0.82
CA ASN A 173 4.18 13.43 -0.57
C ASN A 173 3.86 14.81 -1.19
N PRO A 174 4.58 15.25 -2.22
CA PRO A 174 4.35 16.55 -2.84
C PRO A 174 2.95 16.72 -3.44
N LEU A 175 2.44 15.72 -4.17
CA LEU A 175 1.12 15.85 -4.80
C LEU A 175 -0.01 15.85 -3.78
N LEU A 176 0.11 15.08 -2.69
CA LEU A 176 -0.84 15.14 -1.58
C LEU A 176 -0.85 16.52 -0.93
N ALA A 177 0.32 17.16 -0.81
CA ALA A 177 0.39 18.55 -0.34
C ALA A 177 -0.34 19.49 -1.31
N GLU A 178 -0.18 19.33 -2.62
CA GLU A 178 -0.91 20.13 -3.62
C GLU A 178 -2.43 19.85 -3.61
N THR A 179 -2.86 18.64 -3.30
CA THR A 179 -4.28 18.33 -3.09
C THR A 179 -4.87 19.19 -1.97
N TYR A 180 -4.20 19.26 -0.82
CA TYR A 180 -4.67 20.10 0.29
C TYR A 180 -4.50 21.61 0.04
N ASN A 181 -3.46 22.02 -0.70
CA ASN A 181 -3.35 23.41 -1.21
C ASN A 181 -4.56 23.76 -2.10
N ALA A 182 -4.94 22.88 -3.04
CA ALA A 182 -6.09 23.07 -3.92
C ALA A 182 -7.40 23.16 -3.13
N PHE A 183 -7.54 22.37 -2.06
CA PHE A 183 -8.68 22.45 -1.16
C PHE A 183 -8.70 23.72 -0.29
N GLY A 184 -7.59 24.44 -0.19
CA GLY A 184 -7.49 25.71 0.54
C GLY A 184 -6.81 25.60 1.92
N ALA A 185 -6.31 24.42 2.28
CA ALA A 185 -5.57 24.20 3.52
C ALA A 185 -4.09 24.62 3.40
N THR A 186 -3.39 24.59 4.53
CA THR A 186 -1.94 24.65 4.59
C THR A 186 -1.39 23.26 4.87
N PRO A 187 -0.89 22.52 3.85
CA PRO A 187 -0.33 21.19 4.06
C PRO A 187 0.90 21.26 4.95
N THR A 188 1.01 20.32 5.87
CA THR A 188 2.09 20.24 6.86
C THR A 188 2.62 18.79 6.87
N PRO A 189 3.63 18.47 6.07
CA PRO A 189 4.19 17.12 6.01
C PRO A 189 4.81 16.73 7.36
N LEU A 190 4.37 15.59 7.92
CA LEU A 190 4.90 15.02 9.16
C LEU A 190 4.96 13.48 9.04
N PRO A 191 5.99 12.83 9.60
CA PRO A 191 6.01 11.38 9.75
C PRO A 191 4.86 10.92 10.66
N TRP A 192 4.45 9.65 10.52
CA TRP A 192 3.28 9.13 11.24
C TRP A 192 3.42 9.24 12.76
N GLY A 193 4.58 8.91 13.31
CA GLY A 193 4.83 8.98 14.75
C GLY A 193 4.65 10.36 15.40
N GLU A 194 4.60 11.45 14.59
CA GLU A 194 4.42 12.81 15.08
C GLU A 194 2.96 13.31 15.00
N VAL A 195 2.05 12.57 14.35
CA VAL A 195 0.69 13.04 14.03
C VAL A 195 -0.14 13.26 15.28
N TYR A 196 -0.25 12.27 16.17
CA TYR A 196 -1.02 12.40 17.41
C TYR A 196 -0.55 13.59 18.27
N GLY A 197 0.77 13.69 18.47
CA GLY A 197 1.37 14.81 19.23
C GLY A 197 1.18 16.16 18.54
N GLY A 198 1.23 16.17 17.22
CA GLY A 198 0.98 17.36 16.39
C GLY A 198 -0.45 17.87 16.53
N LEU A 199 -1.45 17.01 16.47
CA LEU A 199 -2.87 17.31 16.72
C LEU A 199 -3.08 17.79 18.17
N GLN A 200 -2.56 17.04 19.16
CA GLN A 200 -2.71 17.37 20.58
C GLN A 200 -2.14 18.75 20.94
N THR A 201 -1.06 19.17 20.29
CA THR A 201 -0.38 20.44 20.58
C THR A 201 -0.75 21.59 19.63
N GLY A 202 -1.61 21.35 18.62
CA GLY A 202 -2.03 22.34 17.63
C GLY A 202 -0.91 22.72 16.65
N ILE A 203 0.08 21.87 16.45
CA ILE A 203 1.05 21.99 15.35
C ILE A 203 0.33 21.81 14.02
N ILE A 204 -0.62 20.88 13.99
CA ILE A 204 -1.57 20.61 12.90
C ILE A 204 -3.00 20.68 13.46
N ASP A 205 -3.95 21.05 12.60
CA ASP A 205 -5.35 21.25 12.94
C ASP A 205 -6.24 20.07 12.46
N GLY A 206 -5.67 19.17 11.65
CA GLY A 206 -6.33 18.00 11.10
C GLY A 206 -5.37 17.09 10.33
N GLN A 207 -5.89 15.95 9.88
CA GLN A 207 -5.19 14.94 9.10
C GLN A 207 -6.18 14.11 8.28
N GLU A 208 -5.70 13.21 7.43
CA GLU A 208 -6.51 12.20 6.75
C GLU A 208 -5.91 10.80 6.93
N ASN A 209 -6.76 9.82 7.06
CA ASN A 209 -6.42 8.39 7.03
C ASN A 209 -7.71 7.55 6.88
N PRO A 210 -7.63 6.26 6.55
CA PRO A 210 -8.74 5.34 6.70
C PRO A 210 -9.26 5.30 8.14
N ILE A 211 -10.56 5.05 8.29
CA ILE A 211 -11.23 5.12 9.60
C ILE A 211 -10.66 4.10 10.62
N PHE A 212 -10.22 2.91 10.16
CA PHE A 212 -9.61 1.91 11.03
C PHE A 212 -8.29 2.43 11.62
N TRP A 213 -7.50 3.17 10.83
CA TRP A 213 -6.23 3.74 11.29
C TRP A 213 -6.42 4.97 12.19
N ILE A 214 -7.53 5.70 12.01
CA ILE A 214 -7.94 6.75 12.95
C ILE A 214 -8.32 6.11 14.30
N GLU A 215 -8.95 4.94 14.30
CA GLU A 215 -9.31 4.18 15.49
C GLU A 215 -8.07 3.61 16.19
N SER A 216 -7.26 2.82 15.50
CA SER A 216 -6.07 2.14 16.08
C SER A 216 -5.00 3.14 16.54
N GLY A 217 -4.84 4.27 15.84
CA GLY A 217 -3.95 5.37 16.23
C GLY A 217 -4.51 6.31 17.30
N GLY A 218 -5.77 6.15 17.71
CA GLY A 218 -6.43 6.99 18.71
C GLY A 218 -6.62 8.44 18.30
N LEU A 219 -6.57 8.75 17.00
CA LEU A 219 -6.58 10.13 16.49
C LEU A 219 -7.88 10.87 16.80
N TYR A 220 -8.99 10.14 16.93
CA TYR A 220 -10.30 10.68 17.29
C TYR A 220 -10.32 11.35 18.68
N GLU A 221 -9.39 10.98 19.59
CA GLU A 221 -9.27 11.57 20.92
C GLU A 221 -8.77 13.03 20.86
N VAL A 222 -8.02 13.40 19.81
CA VAL A 222 -7.39 14.72 19.65
C VAL A 222 -7.87 15.47 18.40
N SER A 223 -8.71 14.83 17.57
CA SER A 223 -9.29 15.38 16.34
C SER A 223 -10.69 14.76 16.10
N PRO A 224 -11.74 15.25 16.83
CA PRO A 224 -12.98 14.50 17.00
C PRO A 224 -14.01 14.67 15.87
N HIS A 225 -13.75 15.52 14.88
CA HIS A 225 -14.68 15.74 13.77
C HIS A 225 -14.23 14.94 12.54
N LEU A 226 -14.92 13.83 12.26
CA LEU A 226 -14.63 12.92 11.17
C LEU A 226 -15.49 13.29 9.97
N THR A 227 -14.87 13.57 8.82
CA THR A 227 -15.57 13.90 7.57
C THR A 227 -15.19 12.94 6.46
N PHE A 228 -16.17 12.21 5.96
CA PHE A 228 -16.07 11.39 4.76
C PHE A 228 -16.26 12.31 3.55
N THR A 229 -15.16 12.64 2.91
CA THR A 229 -15.13 13.54 1.75
C THR A 229 -15.19 12.82 0.42
N SER A 230 -15.04 11.49 0.43
CA SER A 230 -15.03 10.61 -0.75
C SER A 230 -14.00 11.02 -1.81
N HIS A 231 -12.89 11.60 -1.39
CA HIS A 231 -11.90 12.17 -2.32
C HIS A 231 -10.83 11.17 -2.77
N GLY A 232 -10.68 10.04 -2.09
CA GLY A 232 -9.68 9.04 -2.43
C GLY A 232 -9.67 7.81 -1.53
N TRP A 233 -8.82 6.88 -1.90
CA TRP A 233 -8.58 5.62 -1.20
C TRP A 233 -7.13 5.55 -0.73
N PHE A 234 -6.93 5.09 0.50
CA PHE A 234 -5.60 4.71 0.93
C PHE A 234 -5.18 3.44 0.19
N THR A 235 -4.01 3.51 -0.44
CA THR A 235 -3.45 2.42 -1.23
C THR A 235 -2.12 2.02 -0.64
N THR A 236 -1.82 0.72 -0.66
CA THR A 236 -0.50 0.20 -0.31
C THR A 236 0.06 -0.69 -1.41
N ALA A 237 1.37 -0.84 -1.41
CA ALA A 237 2.11 -1.74 -2.29
C ALA A 237 2.94 -2.70 -1.46
N MET A 238 2.77 -4.00 -1.69
CA MET A 238 3.70 -5.02 -1.23
C MET A 238 4.80 -5.19 -2.26
N MET A 239 6.04 -5.08 -1.82
CA MET A 239 7.19 -5.19 -2.70
C MET A 239 8.34 -5.96 -2.05
N ALA A 240 9.21 -6.52 -2.90
CA ALA A 240 10.44 -7.15 -2.47
C ALA A 240 11.67 -6.33 -2.90
N ASN A 241 12.80 -6.54 -2.23
CA ASN A 241 14.09 -6.13 -2.78
C ASN A 241 14.33 -6.91 -4.09
N GLN A 242 14.61 -6.20 -5.18
CA GLN A 242 14.71 -6.81 -6.51
C GLN A 242 15.87 -7.81 -6.62
N ASP A 243 17.06 -7.46 -6.11
CA ASP A 243 18.22 -8.37 -6.16
C ASP A 243 17.97 -9.66 -5.38
N PHE A 244 17.29 -9.56 -4.23
CA PHE A 244 16.85 -10.72 -3.46
C PHE A 244 15.87 -11.57 -4.26
N PHE A 245 14.82 -10.96 -4.81
CA PHE A 245 13.78 -11.69 -5.56
C PHE A 245 14.34 -12.34 -6.81
N GLU A 246 15.19 -11.64 -7.59
CA GLU A 246 15.86 -12.21 -8.77
C GLU A 246 16.77 -13.39 -8.41
N GLY A 247 17.38 -13.36 -7.22
CA GLY A 247 18.26 -14.42 -6.71
C GLY A 247 17.54 -15.69 -6.24
N LEU A 248 16.22 -15.65 -6.06
CA LEU A 248 15.41 -16.81 -5.66
C LEU A 248 15.38 -17.86 -6.76
N SER A 249 15.14 -19.12 -6.35
CA SER A 249 14.83 -20.20 -7.28
C SER A 249 13.46 -19.96 -7.93
N ASP A 250 13.20 -20.60 -9.09
CA ASP A 250 11.88 -20.53 -9.74
C ASP A 250 10.76 -21.05 -8.80
N GLU A 251 11.05 -22.02 -7.93
CA GLU A 251 10.13 -22.56 -6.94
C GLU A 251 9.83 -21.53 -5.84
N ASP A 252 10.86 -20.83 -5.33
CA ASP A 252 10.69 -19.80 -4.32
C ASP A 252 10.00 -18.54 -4.86
N LYS A 253 10.26 -18.16 -6.12
CA LYS A 253 9.52 -17.09 -6.80
C LYS A 253 8.03 -17.40 -6.90
N ALA A 254 7.70 -18.63 -7.31
CA ALA A 254 6.32 -19.08 -7.37
C ALA A 254 5.67 -19.07 -5.97
N LEU A 255 6.39 -19.53 -4.94
CA LEU A 255 5.93 -19.48 -3.55
C LEU A 255 5.63 -18.06 -3.08
N VAL A 256 6.49 -17.07 -3.42
CA VAL A 256 6.29 -15.66 -3.06
C VAL A 256 5.05 -15.10 -3.72
N HIS A 257 4.82 -15.36 -5.01
CA HIS A 257 3.61 -14.93 -5.69
C HIS A 257 2.36 -15.58 -5.10
N GLU A 258 2.35 -16.90 -4.91
CA GLU A 258 1.22 -17.62 -4.30
C GLU A 258 0.92 -17.14 -2.87
N ALA A 259 1.96 -16.79 -2.09
CA ALA A 259 1.79 -16.24 -0.76
C ALA A 259 1.24 -14.80 -0.80
N SER A 260 1.65 -14.00 -1.78
CA SER A 260 1.12 -12.66 -2.00
C SER A 260 -0.35 -12.70 -2.41
N ASP A 261 -0.72 -13.59 -3.35
CA ASP A 261 -2.10 -13.77 -3.78
C ASP A 261 -3.01 -14.23 -2.62
N ALA A 262 -2.54 -15.21 -1.84
CA ALA A 262 -3.28 -15.70 -0.67
C ALA A 262 -3.44 -14.61 0.41
N ALA A 263 -2.41 -13.79 0.61
CA ALA A 263 -2.45 -12.67 1.55
C ALA A 263 -3.41 -11.57 1.05
N TYR A 264 -3.41 -11.29 -0.24
CA TYR A 264 -4.35 -10.35 -0.86
C TYR A 264 -5.79 -10.80 -0.66
N ASP A 265 -6.15 -12.02 -1.07
CA ASP A 265 -7.50 -12.57 -0.91
C ASP A 265 -7.99 -12.48 0.55
N HIS A 266 -7.13 -12.88 1.50
CA HIS A 266 -7.45 -12.82 2.92
C HIS A 266 -7.64 -11.38 3.42
N THR A 267 -6.82 -10.46 2.93
CA THR A 267 -6.88 -9.04 3.30
C THR A 267 -8.14 -8.37 2.76
N ILE A 268 -8.54 -8.68 1.51
CA ILE A 268 -9.78 -8.16 0.94
C ILE A 268 -11.01 -8.65 1.73
N GLU A 269 -11.02 -9.90 2.18
CA GLU A 269 -12.07 -10.37 3.10
C GLU A 269 -12.05 -9.61 4.43
N HIS A 270 -10.87 -9.28 4.96
CA HIS A 270 -10.72 -8.56 6.23
C HIS A 270 -11.22 -7.11 6.16
N ILE A 271 -10.92 -6.38 5.09
CA ILE A 271 -11.34 -4.97 4.96
C ILE A 271 -12.85 -4.81 4.79
N GLN A 272 -13.57 -5.88 4.39
CA GLN A 272 -15.02 -5.86 4.30
C GLN A 272 -15.61 -5.72 5.72
N GLY A 273 -16.26 -4.58 5.98
CA GLY A 273 -16.84 -4.26 7.28
C GLY A 273 -15.88 -3.62 8.29
N LEU A 274 -14.58 -3.60 8.03
CA LEU A 274 -13.59 -3.00 8.94
C LEU A 274 -13.87 -1.52 9.23
N ALA A 275 -14.28 -0.77 8.20
CA ALA A 275 -14.60 0.65 8.35
C ALA A 275 -15.81 0.88 9.28
N ASP A 276 -16.86 0.08 9.16
CA ASP A 276 -18.04 0.17 10.03
C ASP A 276 -17.71 -0.24 11.48
N GLU A 277 -16.92 -1.30 11.66
CA GLU A 277 -16.47 -1.72 12.98
C GLU A 277 -15.61 -0.67 13.70
N ALA A 278 -14.68 -0.06 12.97
CA ALA A 278 -13.83 1.00 13.51
C ALA A 278 -14.64 2.25 13.85
N LEU A 279 -15.58 2.65 12.99
CA LEU A 279 -16.47 3.77 13.26
C LEU A 279 -17.34 3.52 14.49
N ASP A 280 -17.90 2.33 14.62
CA ASP A 280 -18.68 1.94 15.79
C ASP A 280 -17.87 2.00 17.08
N LYS A 281 -16.61 1.54 17.07
CA LYS A 281 -15.69 1.63 18.23
C LYS A 281 -15.42 3.08 18.60
N ILE A 282 -15.10 3.95 17.61
CA ILE A 282 -14.89 5.38 17.85
C ILE A 282 -16.12 6.01 18.49
N MET A 283 -17.31 5.79 17.94
CA MET A 283 -18.54 6.38 18.43
C MET A 283 -18.96 5.86 19.82
N GLN A 284 -18.52 4.67 20.19
CA GLN A 284 -18.71 4.14 21.55
C GLN A 284 -17.69 4.71 22.56
N ALA A 285 -16.49 5.05 22.10
CA ALA A 285 -15.41 5.53 22.95
C ALA A 285 -15.40 7.06 23.15
N CYS A 286 -16.01 7.81 22.22
CA CYS A 286 -15.94 9.26 22.16
C CYS A 286 -17.31 9.92 22.06
N ASP A 287 -17.80 10.47 23.17
CA ASP A 287 -19.11 11.15 23.25
C ASP A 287 -19.13 12.48 22.47
N GLU A 288 -17.99 13.11 22.24
CA GLU A 288 -17.85 14.41 21.54
C GLU A 288 -17.55 14.26 20.05
N CYS A 289 -17.24 13.05 19.59
CA CYS A 289 -16.95 12.78 18.17
C CYS A 289 -18.19 12.98 17.29
N THR A 290 -17.98 13.56 16.14
CA THR A 290 -19.03 13.76 15.12
C THR A 290 -18.62 13.15 13.80
N VAL A 291 -19.59 12.64 13.07
CA VAL A 291 -19.41 12.07 11.74
C VAL A 291 -20.18 12.90 10.74
N THR A 292 -19.50 13.37 9.72
CA THR A 292 -20.07 14.10 8.58
C THR A 292 -19.82 13.29 7.31
N ARG A 293 -20.87 13.06 6.53
CA ARG A 293 -20.76 12.56 5.16
C ARG A 293 -21.22 13.66 4.24
N LEU A 294 -20.36 14.05 3.29
CA LEU A 294 -20.69 15.13 2.36
C LEU A 294 -21.80 14.69 1.40
N ASP A 295 -22.68 15.61 1.08
CA ASP A 295 -23.66 15.43 0.01
C ASP A 295 -23.05 15.75 -1.37
N GLU A 296 -23.80 15.51 -2.45
CA GLU A 296 -23.35 15.70 -3.83
C GLU A 296 -22.92 17.15 -4.13
N GLU A 297 -23.62 18.16 -3.56
CA GLU A 297 -23.27 19.58 -3.76
C GLU A 297 -21.94 19.93 -3.06
N GLN A 298 -21.76 19.41 -1.84
CA GLN A 298 -20.52 19.58 -1.08
C GLN A 298 -19.35 18.88 -1.76
N ILE A 299 -19.53 17.63 -2.21
CA ILE A 299 -18.53 16.87 -2.97
C ILE A 299 -18.16 17.61 -4.26
N GLN A 300 -19.15 18.15 -4.98
CA GLN A 300 -18.91 18.87 -6.23
C GLN A 300 -18.00 20.11 -6.03
N ALA A 301 -18.16 20.81 -4.90
CA ALA A 301 -17.30 21.95 -4.57
C ALA A 301 -15.81 21.58 -4.41
N PHE A 302 -15.53 20.37 -3.92
CA PHE A 302 -14.16 19.82 -3.85
C PHE A 302 -13.68 19.29 -5.21
N LYS A 303 -14.57 18.60 -5.98
CA LYS A 303 -14.26 18.09 -7.32
C LYS A 303 -13.80 19.19 -8.28
N GLU A 304 -14.32 20.42 -8.13
CA GLU A 304 -13.90 21.58 -8.94
C GLU A 304 -12.41 21.94 -8.75
N ARG A 305 -11.76 21.40 -7.71
CA ARG A 305 -10.32 21.61 -7.42
C ARG A 305 -9.43 20.52 -8.02
N ALA A 306 -9.98 19.35 -8.36
CA ALA A 306 -9.22 18.20 -8.86
C ALA A 306 -8.41 18.48 -10.14
N PRO A 307 -8.91 19.22 -11.15
CA PRO A 307 -8.14 19.50 -12.36
C PRO A 307 -6.78 20.18 -12.13
N GLN A 308 -6.68 21.03 -11.11
CA GLN A 308 -5.40 21.67 -10.75
C GLN A 308 -4.37 20.63 -10.25
N VAL A 309 -4.81 19.65 -9.50
CA VAL A 309 -3.94 18.60 -8.97
C VAL A 309 -3.49 17.64 -10.07
N GLU A 310 -4.38 17.36 -11.02
CA GLU A 310 -4.05 16.55 -12.20
C GLU A 310 -3.00 17.26 -13.09
N GLU A 311 -3.13 18.56 -13.31
CA GLU A 311 -2.13 19.36 -14.04
C GLU A 311 -0.77 19.32 -13.32
N GLU A 312 -0.75 19.45 -11.99
CA GLU A 312 0.47 19.37 -11.18
C GLU A 312 1.12 17.98 -11.26
N PHE A 313 0.31 16.91 -11.22
CA PHE A 313 0.82 15.55 -11.40
C PHE A 313 1.56 15.39 -12.74
N ILE A 314 0.98 15.87 -13.84
CA ILE A 314 1.61 15.82 -15.16
C ILE A 314 2.86 16.70 -15.20
N GLU A 315 2.86 17.88 -14.55
CA GLU A 315 4.05 18.74 -14.49
C GLU A 315 5.20 18.07 -13.74
N MET A 316 4.88 17.35 -12.65
CA MET A 316 5.87 16.64 -11.83
C MET A 316 6.46 15.39 -12.50
N THR A 317 5.64 14.66 -13.26
CA THR A 317 5.99 13.33 -13.80
C THR A 317 6.32 13.35 -15.31
N GLY A 318 5.89 14.40 -16.03
CA GLY A 318 6.13 14.55 -17.46
C GLY A 318 5.38 13.52 -18.32
N GLU A 319 6.04 13.04 -19.38
CA GLU A 319 5.45 12.14 -20.38
C GLU A 319 5.04 10.78 -19.75
N SER A 320 5.86 10.22 -18.86
CA SER A 320 5.59 8.96 -18.16
C SER A 320 4.30 9.03 -17.33
N GLY A 321 4.14 10.07 -16.51
CA GLY A 321 2.94 10.26 -15.72
C GLY A 321 1.71 10.56 -16.55
N GLN A 322 1.86 11.29 -17.67
CA GLN A 322 0.74 11.51 -18.58
C GLN A 322 0.25 10.19 -19.19
N GLU A 323 1.15 9.35 -19.69
CA GLU A 323 0.80 8.03 -20.24
C GLU A 323 0.14 7.14 -19.17
N LEU A 324 0.69 7.13 -17.95
CA LEU A 324 0.10 6.40 -16.84
C LEU A 324 -1.30 6.91 -16.51
N LEU A 325 -1.52 8.22 -16.44
CA LEU A 325 -2.83 8.81 -16.13
C LEU A 325 -3.86 8.50 -17.21
N GLU A 326 -3.47 8.54 -18.50
CA GLU A 326 -4.34 8.17 -19.60
C GLU A 326 -4.76 6.68 -19.50
N GLN A 327 -3.81 5.78 -19.21
CA GLN A 327 -4.12 4.36 -19.03
C GLN A 327 -4.98 4.13 -17.79
N PHE A 328 -4.64 4.76 -16.66
CA PHE A 328 -5.36 4.67 -15.40
C PHE A 328 -6.85 5.07 -15.57
N LYS A 329 -7.11 6.18 -16.28
CA LYS A 329 -8.47 6.61 -16.60
C LYS A 329 -9.21 5.64 -17.51
N ALA A 330 -8.53 5.09 -18.51
CA ALA A 330 -9.12 4.09 -19.41
C ALA A 330 -9.50 2.79 -18.66
N ASP A 331 -8.64 2.35 -17.72
CA ASP A 331 -8.91 1.18 -16.90
C ASP A 331 -10.09 1.43 -15.94
N LEU A 332 -10.19 2.64 -15.34
CA LEU A 332 -11.33 3.02 -14.50
C LEU A 332 -12.64 3.10 -15.29
N GLU A 333 -12.61 3.61 -16.51
CA GLU A 333 -13.79 3.67 -17.39
C GLU A 333 -14.28 2.25 -17.71
N ALA A 334 -13.37 1.30 -17.97
CA ALA A 334 -13.71 -0.08 -18.26
C ALA A 334 -14.47 -0.76 -17.11
N VAL A 335 -13.97 -0.67 -15.86
CA VAL A 335 -14.63 -1.30 -14.70
C VAL A 335 -15.92 -0.60 -14.28
N THR A 336 -16.13 0.67 -14.65
CA THR A 336 -17.36 1.40 -14.31
C THR A 336 -18.45 1.28 -15.37
N GLU A 337 -18.11 1.03 -16.65
CA GLU A 337 -19.07 0.84 -17.75
C GLU A 337 -19.70 -0.57 -17.75
N ASP A 338 -18.98 -1.61 -17.31
CA ASP A 338 -19.51 -2.99 -17.27
C ASP A 338 -20.61 -3.19 -16.20
N ALA A 339 -20.88 -2.18 -15.36
CA ALA A 339 -21.88 -2.22 -14.28
C ALA A 339 -23.27 -1.63 -14.67
N GLU A 340 -23.47 -1.03 -15.86
CA GLU A 340 -24.75 -0.56 -16.38
C GLU A 340 -25.42 -1.63 -17.29
#